data_77ada4c05abba3ede79d4eb99b82ef0d
#
_entry.id   77ada4c05abba3ede79d4eb99b82ef0d
#
_cell.length_a   1.000
_cell.length_b   1.000
_cell.length_c   1.000
_cell.angle_alpha   90.00
_cell.angle_beta   90.00
_cell.angle_gamma   90.00
#
_symmetry.space_group_name_H-M   'P 1'
#
loop_
_entity.id
_entity.type
_entity.pdbx_description
1 polymer ?
#
loop_
_entity_poly.entity_id
_entity_poly.type
_entity_poly.pdbx_seq_one_letter_code
_entity_poly.pdbx_strand_id
1 'polypeptide(L)'
;MPKSPDPRSSTLLPHQRSGVFSPEDLAARGVVPTKERLAAGPVVMVECIENIPCNPCAYACPRKAITIEGDRTDTPKVDFSKCNGCTLCIAKCPGLAIFVVHRDFSKTEAAVTMPYELLPRPETGARVACLDRAGRQVCRGKVVKVLDTKVLNRCAVVTVAVPKRYWNVVRGIRRPGTRFELPERNSVMSPGRKGAG
;
A
#
# COMPACT_ATOMS: atom_id res chain seq x y z
N MET A 1 -13.82 36.01 -25.86
CA MET A 1 -13.98 36.06 -24.40
C MET A 1 -13.00 35.03 -23.82
N PRO A 2 -12.05 35.39 -22.95
CA PRO A 2 -11.17 34.44 -22.31
C PRO A 2 -12.00 33.56 -21.36
N LYS A 3 -11.83 32.23 -21.46
CA LYS A 3 -12.44 31.28 -20.54
C LYS A 3 -11.92 31.57 -19.11
N SER A 4 -12.83 31.74 -18.15
CA SER A 4 -12.50 31.84 -16.74
C SER A 4 -11.67 30.60 -16.35
N PRO A 5 -10.58 30.74 -15.57
CA PRO A 5 -9.80 29.61 -15.11
C PRO A 5 -10.69 28.67 -14.30
N ASP A 6 -10.59 27.36 -14.58
CA ASP A 6 -11.28 26.30 -13.82
C ASP A 6 -10.87 26.44 -12.34
N PRO A 7 -11.80 26.74 -11.42
CA PRO A 7 -11.49 26.92 -10.00
C PRO A 7 -10.89 25.66 -9.34
N ARG A 8 -10.91 24.51 -10.04
CA ARG A 8 -10.30 23.24 -9.60
C ARG A 8 -8.80 23.16 -9.89
N SER A 9 -8.26 24.06 -10.72
CA SER A 9 -6.88 23.98 -11.22
C SER A 9 -5.82 24.51 -10.23
N SER A 10 -6.19 25.31 -9.22
CA SER A 10 -5.23 26.01 -8.38
C SER A 10 -4.95 25.38 -7.01
N THR A 11 -5.64 24.28 -6.60
CA THR A 11 -5.58 23.79 -5.21
C THR A 11 -5.43 22.27 -5.09
N LEU A 12 -4.97 21.58 -6.14
CA LEU A 12 -4.71 20.13 -6.03
C LEU A 12 -3.55 19.88 -5.06
N LEU A 13 -3.80 19.03 -4.06
CA LEU A 13 -2.77 18.56 -3.15
C LEU A 13 -1.70 17.75 -3.91
N PRO A 14 -0.45 17.66 -3.42
CA PRO A 14 0.64 16.95 -4.11
C PRO A 14 0.27 15.54 -4.60
N HIS A 15 -0.43 14.76 -3.78
CA HIS A 15 -0.89 13.42 -4.14
C HIS A 15 -1.98 13.41 -5.24
N GLN A 16 -2.81 14.44 -5.33
CA GLN A 16 -3.82 14.56 -6.40
C GLN A 16 -3.18 14.86 -7.76
N ARG A 17 -1.99 15.47 -7.76
CA ARG A 17 -1.22 15.73 -8.98
C ARG A 17 -0.38 14.54 -9.41
N SER A 18 0.23 13.86 -8.46
CA SER A 18 1.15 12.74 -8.71
C SER A 18 0.47 11.37 -8.77
N GLY A 19 -0.73 11.24 -8.20
CA GLY A 19 -1.37 9.95 -7.96
C GLY A 19 -0.68 9.11 -6.88
N VAL A 20 0.30 9.67 -6.17
CA VAL A 20 1.13 8.94 -5.20
C VAL A 20 1.03 9.59 -3.83
N PHE A 21 0.66 8.81 -2.81
CA PHE A 21 0.67 9.25 -1.43
C PHE A 21 2.06 9.10 -0.80
N SER A 22 2.47 10.13 -0.07
CA SER A 22 3.64 10.02 0.81
C SER A 22 3.26 9.26 2.11
N PRO A 23 4.24 8.71 2.84
CA PRO A 23 4.00 8.15 4.17
C PRO A 23 3.40 9.17 5.14
N GLU A 24 3.75 10.44 5.01
CA GLU A 24 3.27 11.57 5.81
C GLU A 24 1.79 11.85 5.52
N ASP A 25 1.39 11.86 4.24
CA ASP A 25 -0.01 12.02 3.84
C ASP A 25 -0.89 10.92 4.45
N LEU A 26 -0.40 9.67 4.46
CA LEU A 26 -1.12 8.53 5.02
C LEU A 26 -1.20 8.61 6.55
N ALA A 27 -0.14 9.07 7.21
CA ALA A 27 -0.13 9.27 8.65
C ALA A 27 -1.12 10.35 9.07
N ALA A 28 -1.16 11.48 8.37
CA ALA A 28 -2.11 12.57 8.60
C ALA A 28 -3.58 12.15 8.45
N ARG A 29 -3.84 11.11 7.64
CA ARG A 29 -5.19 10.54 7.44
C ARG A 29 -5.54 9.40 8.41
N GLY A 30 -4.66 9.08 9.37
CA GLY A 30 -4.89 8.00 10.33
C GLY A 30 -4.82 6.59 9.71
N VAL A 31 -4.22 6.44 8.52
CA VAL A 31 -4.08 5.15 7.85
C VAL A 31 -2.98 4.30 8.49
N VAL A 32 -2.01 4.94 9.13
CA VAL A 32 -0.85 4.28 9.73
C VAL A 32 -1.17 3.86 11.17
N PRO A 33 -1.07 2.55 11.50
CA PRO A 33 -1.27 2.09 12.87
C PRO A 33 -0.20 2.64 13.84
N THR A 34 -0.53 2.73 15.13
CA THR A 34 0.43 3.14 16.16
C THR A 34 1.60 2.16 16.29
N LYS A 35 2.69 2.59 16.91
CA LYS A 35 3.88 1.75 17.11
C LYS A 35 3.55 0.50 17.93
N GLU A 36 2.71 0.66 18.96
CA GLU A 36 2.25 -0.41 19.85
C GLU A 36 1.41 -1.43 19.07
N ARG A 37 0.51 -0.94 18.20
CA ARG A 37 -0.31 -1.84 17.36
C ARG A 37 0.53 -2.60 16.34
N LEU A 38 1.54 -1.96 15.76
CA LEU A 38 2.48 -2.59 14.83
C LEU A 38 3.33 -3.67 15.52
N ALA A 39 3.67 -3.47 16.79
CA ALA A 39 4.41 -4.46 17.58
C ALA A 39 3.54 -5.67 17.98
N ALA A 40 2.23 -5.49 18.10
CA ALA A 40 1.28 -6.55 18.47
C ALA A 40 1.02 -7.58 17.35
N GLY A 41 1.59 -7.38 16.15
CA GLY A 41 1.47 -8.33 15.04
C GLY A 41 0.85 -7.74 13.77
N PRO A 42 0.38 -8.59 12.84
CA PRO A 42 -0.10 -8.13 11.54
C PRO A 42 -1.34 -7.25 11.68
N VAL A 43 -1.42 -6.20 10.84
CA VAL A 43 -2.50 -5.22 10.85
C VAL A 43 -2.76 -4.68 9.45
N VAL A 44 -4.02 -4.38 9.16
CA VAL A 44 -4.44 -3.80 7.89
C VAL A 44 -4.04 -2.32 7.79
N MET A 45 -3.64 -1.91 6.59
CA MET A 45 -3.57 -0.52 6.15
C MET A 45 -4.49 -0.33 4.95
N VAL A 46 -5.49 0.54 5.08
CA VAL A 46 -6.43 0.87 4.01
C VAL A 46 -6.02 2.21 3.43
N GLU A 47 -5.38 2.19 2.28
CA GLU A 47 -4.87 3.39 1.58
C GLU A 47 -5.90 3.93 0.57
N CYS A 48 -7.18 3.66 0.81
CA CYS A 48 -8.29 4.17 0.03
C CYS A 48 -8.59 5.62 0.44
N ILE A 49 -8.60 6.49 -0.55
CA ILE A 49 -8.78 7.93 -0.38
C ILE A 49 -9.91 8.48 -1.25
N GLU A 50 -10.47 7.61 -2.07
CA GLU A 50 -11.51 7.98 -3.03
C GLU A 50 -12.86 8.06 -2.32
N ASN A 51 -13.52 9.21 -2.47
CA ASN A 51 -14.89 9.41 -2.02
C ASN A 51 -15.86 8.90 -3.09
N ILE A 52 -15.94 7.57 -3.24
CA ILE A 52 -16.81 6.88 -4.20
C ILE A 52 -17.73 5.90 -3.50
N PRO A 53 -18.91 5.59 -4.05
CA PRO A 53 -19.83 4.58 -3.49
C PRO A 53 -19.21 3.18 -3.53
N CYS A 54 -18.42 2.83 -2.49
CA CYS A 54 -17.70 1.56 -2.44
C CYS A 54 -17.59 1.07 -1.00
N ASN A 55 -17.98 -0.20 -0.72
CA ASN A 55 -17.98 -0.75 0.63
C ASN A 55 -17.56 -2.23 0.77
N PRO A 56 -17.05 -2.94 -0.26
CA PRO A 56 -16.75 -4.38 -0.12
C PRO A 56 -15.77 -4.70 1.00
N CYS A 57 -14.83 -3.81 1.33
CA CYS A 57 -13.86 -4.03 2.41
C CYS A 57 -14.51 -4.09 3.80
N ALA A 58 -15.53 -3.26 4.05
CA ALA A 58 -16.27 -3.26 5.31
C ALA A 58 -17.09 -4.56 5.46
N TYR A 59 -17.78 -4.99 4.40
CA TYR A 59 -18.54 -6.25 4.39
C TYR A 59 -17.64 -7.48 4.51
N ALA A 60 -16.45 -7.45 3.92
CA ALA A 60 -15.52 -8.57 3.96
C ALA A 60 -14.84 -8.76 5.32
N CYS A 61 -14.93 -7.77 6.22
CA CYS A 61 -14.24 -7.83 7.50
C CYS A 61 -15.06 -8.61 8.55
N PRO A 62 -14.71 -9.86 8.91
CA PRO A 62 -15.47 -10.65 9.86
C PRO A 62 -15.39 -10.08 11.29
N ARG A 63 -14.38 -9.25 11.56
CA ARG A 63 -14.18 -8.59 12.86
C ARG A 63 -14.78 -7.19 12.92
N LYS A 64 -15.40 -6.73 11.83
CA LYS A 64 -15.94 -5.36 11.73
C LYS A 64 -14.90 -4.29 12.11
N ALA A 65 -13.63 -4.54 11.74
CA ALA A 65 -12.53 -3.61 11.97
C ALA A 65 -12.50 -2.49 10.92
N ILE A 66 -13.16 -2.66 9.78
CA ILE A 66 -13.26 -1.65 8.72
C ILE A 66 -14.71 -1.19 8.69
N THR A 67 -14.92 0.12 8.83
CA THR A 67 -16.24 0.76 8.79
C THR A 67 -16.24 1.91 7.78
N ILE A 68 -17.42 2.20 7.23
CA ILE A 68 -17.70 3.41 6.48
C ILE A 68 -18.81 4.11 7.26
N GLU A 69 -18.46 5.26 7.83
CA GLU A 69 -19.37 6.05 8.69
C GLU A 69 -19.96 7.18 7.85
N GLY A 70 -21.26 7.46 8.04
CA GLY A 70 -21.96 8.50 7.27
C GLY A 70 -22.45 8.03 5.90
N ASP A 71 -21.98 8.65 4.83
CA ASP A 71 -22.37 8.29 3.46
C ASP A 71 -21.53 7.12 2.91
N ARG A 72 -22.10 6.36 1.97
CA ARG A 72 -21.38 5.30 1.25
C ARG A 72 -20.16 5.79 0.46
N THR A 73 -20.07 7.09 0.23
CA THR A 73 -18.96 7.76 -0.43
C THR A 73 -17.83 8.11 0.53
N ASP A 74 -18.02 7.93 1.84
CA ASP A 74 -16.96 8.23 2.80
C ASP A 74 -15.81 7.22 2.73
N THR A 75 -14.62 7.70 3.06
CA THR A 75 -13.43 6.84 3.09
C THR A 75 -13.50 5.85 4.25
N PRO A 76 -13.05 4.60 4.08
CA PRO A 76 -13.10 3.61 5.14
C PRO A 76 -12.20 3.97 6.31
N LYS A 77 -12.73 3.80 7.51
CA LYS A 77 -12.00 3.93 8.79
C LYS A 77 -11.64 2.56 9.33
N VAL A 78 -10.52 2.48 10.04
CA VAL A 78 -10.03 1.22 10.61
C VAL A 78 -9.93 1.32 12.13
N ASP A 79 -10.67 0.44 12.81
CA ASP A 79 -10.42 0.14 14.22
C ASP A 79 -9.30 -0.90 14.30
N PHE A 80 -8.10 -0.43 14.53
CA PHE A 80 -6.91 -1.29 14.58
C PHE A 80 -6.92 -2.29 15.73
N SER A 81 -7.68 -2.03 16.80
CA SER A 81 -7.80 -2.95 17.94
C SER A 81 -8.54 -4.23 17.58
N LYS A 82 -9.49 -4.15 16.65
CA LYS A 82 -10.27 -5.30 16.16
C LYS A 82 -9.57 -6.08 15.06
N CYS A 83 -8.60 -5.49 14.36
CA CYS A 83 -7.94 -6.13 13.23
C CYS A 83 -6.95 -7.21 13.69
N ASN A 84 -7.03 -8.42 13.10
CA ASN A 84 -6.08 -9.50 13.33
C ASN A 84 -5.20 -9.83 12.12
N GLY A 85 -5.25 -9.02 11.05
CA GLY A 85 -4.45 -9.24 9.85
C GLY A 85 -4.84 -10.43 8.99
N CYS A 86 -6.09 -10.88 9.02
CA CYS A 86 -6.56 -12.09 8.30
C CYS A 86 -6.53 -11.99 6.77
N THR A 87 -6.30 -10.83 6.20
CA THR A 87 -6.15 -10.55 4.75
C THR A 87 -7.41 -10.63 3.88
N LEU A 88 -8.57 -11.01 4.41
CA LEU A 88 -9.80 -11.20 3.63
C LEU A 88 -10.28 -9.93 2.91
N CYS A 89 -10.03 -8.76 3.48
CA CYS A 89 -10.40 -7.47 2.87
C CYS A 89 -9.55 -7.13 1.64
N ILE A 90 -8.32 -7.65 1.52
CA ILE A 90 -7.41 -7.34 0.41
C ILE A 90 -8.03 -7.73 -0.93
N ALA A 91 -8.44 -8.99 -1.07
CA ALA A 91 -8.98 -9.52 -2.32
C ALA A 91 -10.38 -8.99 -2.69
N LYS A 92 -11.02 -8.26 -1.78
CA LYS A 92 -12.35 -7.68 -2.00
C LYS A 92 -12.31 -6.20 -2.37
N CYS A 93 -11.13 -5.58 -2.32
CA CYS A 93 -10.95 -4.18 -2.70
C CYS A 93 -10.78 -4.05 -4.21
N PRO A 94 -11.75 -3.47 -4.95
CA PRO A 94 -11.62 -3.29 -6.40
C PRO A 94 -10.53 -2.28 -6.78
N GLY A 95 -10.19 -1.37 -5.88
CA GLY A 95 -9.12 -0.38 -6.07
C GLY A 95 -7.73 -0.87 -5.66
N LEU A 96 -7.58 -2.14 -5.21
CA LEU A 96 -6.31 -2.75 -4.77
C LEU A 96 -5.57 -1.91 -3.70
N ALA A 97 -6.32 -1.14 -2.91
CA ALA A 97 -5.79 -0.14 -1.97
C ALA A 97 -5.65 -0.68 -0.53
N ILE A 98 -5.69 -1.99 -0.33
CA ILE A 98 -5.63 -2.61 0.99
C ILE A 98 -4.40 -3.51 1.11
N PHE A 99 -3.66 -3.29 2.19
CA PHE A 99 -2.45 -4.04 2.51
C PHE A 99 -2.53 -4.54 3.95
N VAL A 100 -1.83 -5.63 4.26
CA VAL A 100 -1.61 -6.07 5.63
C VAL A 100 -0.11 -6.05 5.87
N VAL A 101 0.31 -5.39 6.94
CA VAL A 101 1.72 -5.28 7.31
C VAL A 101 1.97 -6.00 8.63
N HIS A 102 3.08 -6.73 8.70
CA HIS A 102 3.62 -7.31 9.92
C HIS A 102 5.04 -6.76 10.08
N ARG A 103 5.17 -5.63 10.79
CA ARG A 103 6.44 -4.90 10.91
C ARG A 103 7.53 -5.74 11.57
N ASP A 104 7.15 -6.50 12.58
CA ASP A 104 8.06 -7.32 13.38
C ASP A 104 7.95 -8.81 13.02
N PHE A 105 7.89 -9.10 11.70
CA PHE A 105 7.82 -10.47 11.17
C PHE A 105 9.02 -11.32 11.57
N SER A 106 10.22 -10.71 11.56
CA SER A 106 11.45 -11.27 12.15
C SER A 106 12.29 -10.16 12.78
N LYS A 107 13.46 -10.49 13.31
CA LYS A 107 14.39 -9.49 13.84
C LYS A 107 14.79 -8.42 12.82
N THR A 108 14.95 -8.80 11.56
CA THR A 108 15.47 -7.94 10.49
C THR A 108 14.46 -7.64 9.37
N GLU A 109 13.35 -8.38 9.31
CA GLU A 109 12.39 -8.31 8.21
C GLU A 109 10.99 -7.97 8.70
N ALA A 110 10.27 -7.28 7.85
CA ALA A 110 8.83 -7.11 7.90
C ALA A 110 8.17 -7.96 6.80
N ALA A 111 6.91 -8.34 6.98
CA ALA A 111 6.11 -8.93 5.92
C ALA A 111 5.06 -7.93 5.44
N VAL A 112 4.94 -7.79 4.12
CA VAL A 112 3.92 -6.98 3.47
C VAL A 112 3.05 -7.89 2.61
N THR A 113 1.77 -7.91 2.92
CA THR A 113 0.77 -8.68 2.16
C THR A 113 -0.02 -7.72 1.29
N MET A 114 -0.13 -8.03 0.02
CA MET A 114 -0.68 -7.15 -1.01
C MET A 114 -1.55 -7.91 -2.01
N PRO A 115 -2.49 -7.23 -2.71
CA PRO A 115 -3.20 -7.80 -3.84
C PRO A 115 -2.26 -8.00 -5.03
N TYR A 116 -2.52 -9.05 -5.83
CA TYR A 116 -1.72 -9.33 -7.02
C TYR A 116 -2.57 -9.97 -8.12
N GLU A 117 -2.82 -9.22 -9.18
CA GLU A 117 -3.71 -9.65 -10.28
C GLU A 117 -2.96 -10.01 -11.58
N LEU A 118 -1.62 -9.84 -11.58
CA LEU A 118 -0.81 -10.11 -12.77
C LEU A 118 -0.49 -11.60 -12.93
N LEU A 119 -0.20 -12.01 -14.16
CA LEU A 119 0.31 -13.33 -14.51
C LEU A 119 1.70 -13.22 -15.15
N PRO A 120 2.59 -14.20 -14.92
CA PRO A 120 2.44 -15.35 -14.05
C PRO A 120 2.43 -14.96 -12.56
N ARG A 121 1.83 -15.80 -11.71
CA ARG A 121 1.91 -15.64 -10.24
C ARG A 121 3.35 -15.87 -9.78
N PRO A 122 3.82 -15.12 -8.77
CA PRO A 122 5.11 -15.43 -8.17
C PRO A 122 5.05 -16.72 -7.37
N GLU A 123 6.12 -17.49 -7.37
CA GLU A 123 6.22 -18.70 -6.57
C GLU A 123 6.64 -18.39 -5.13
N THR A 124 6.15 -19.19 -4.17
CA THR A 124 6.64 -19.12 -2.78
C THR A 124 8.13 -19.46 -2.75
N GLY A 125 8.91 -18.67 -2.03
CA GLY A 125 10.37 -18.77 -1.99
C GLY A 125 11.10 -17.89 -3.02
N ALA A 126 10.41 -17.45 -4.07
CA ALA A 126 11.02 -16.63 -5.11
C ALA A 126 11.51 -15.27 -4.57
N ARG A 127 12.64 -14.79 -5.10
CA ARG A 127 13.11 -13.43 -4.86
C ARG A 127 12.54 -12.48 -5.90
N VAL A 128 11.92 -11.41 -5.43
CA VAL A 128 11.22 -10.43 -6.26
C VAL A 128 11.73 -9.01 -6.03
N ALA A 129 11.65 -8.19 -7.06
CA ALA A 129 11.85 -6.75 -6.94
C ALA A 129 10.61 -6.13 -6.30
N CYS A 130 10.80 -5.45 -5.17
CA CYS A 130 9.72 -4.79 -4.44
C CYS A 130 9.62 -3.32 -4.85
N LEU A 131 8.40 -2.87 -5.05
CA LEU A 131 8.07 -1.56 -5.58
C LEU A 131 7.40 -0.69 -4.52
N ASP A 132 7.70 0.61 -4.58
CA ASP A 132 6.97 1.62 -3.80
C ASP A 132 5.62 1.97 -4.44
N ARG A 133 4.90 2.93 -3.86
CA ARG A 133 3.60 3.43 -4.38
C ARG A 133 3.70 4.09 -5.76
N ALA A 134 4.88 4.53 -6.16
CA ALA A 134 5.15 5.11 -7.48
C ALA A 134 5.61 4.07 -8.51
N GLY A 135 5.64 2.77 -8.14
CA GLY A 135 6.12 1.69 -8.99
C GLY A 135 7.64 1.62 -9.13
N ARG A 136 8.41 2.40 -8.34
CA ARG A 136 9.88 2.38 -8.36
C ARG A 136 10.39 1.24 -7.49
N GLN A 137 11.43 0.55 -7.97
CA GLN A 137 12.06 -0.49 -7.16
C GLN A 137 12.82 0.11 -5.99
N VAL A 138 12.54 -0.39 -4.78
CA VAL A 138 13.14 0.09 -3.52
C VAL A 138 13.98 -0.95 -2.81
N CYS A 139 13.66 -2.24 -2.99
CA CYS A 139 14.45 -3.34 -2.42
C CYS A 139 14.18 -4.65 -3.17
N ARG A 140 14.84 -5.71 -2.72
CA ARG A 140 14.49 -7.10 -3.03
C ARG A 140 13.85 -7.74 -1.82
N GLY A 141 12.79 -8.54 -2.06
CA GLY A 141 12.10 -9.31 -1.03
C GLY A 141 12.01 -10.78 -1.41
N LYS A 142 11.57 -11.60 -0.45
CA LYS A 142 11.29 -13.02 -0.64
C LYS A 142 9.80 -13.26 -0.51
N VAL A 143 9.18 -13.89 -1.49
CA VAL A 143 7.78 -14.32 -1.41
C VAL A 143 7.66 -15.40 -0.35
N VAL A 144 6.89 -15.16 0.70
CA VAL A 144 6.71 -16.11 1.81
C VAL A 144 5.37 -16.84 1.73
N LYS A 145 4.39 -16.25 1.05
CA LYS A 145 3.07 -16.87 0.88
C LYS A 145 2.37 -16.34 -0.36
N VAL A 146 1.72 -17.23 -1.08
CA VAL A 146 0.80 -16.89 -2.18
C VAL A 146 -0.53 -17.58 -1.89
N LEU A 147 -1.59 -16.80 -1.79
CA LEU A 147 -2.96 -17.29 -1.69
C LEU A 147 -3.64 -16.99 -3.03
N ASP A 148 -3.98 -18.04 -3.77
CA ASP A 148 -4.71 -17.96 -5.04
C ASP A 148 -5.81 -19.03 -5.03
N THR A 149 -6.93 -18.70 -4.41
CA THR A 149 -8.07 -19.60 -4.24
C THR A 149 -9.30 -19.03 -4.92
N LYS A 150 -10.25 -19.89 -5.28
CA LYS A 150 -11.53 -19.50 -5.91
C LYS A 150 -12.29 -18.44 -5.09
N VAL A 151 -12.18 -18.50 -3.75
CA VAL A 151 -12.83 -17.54 -2.83
C VAL A 151 -12.29 -16.12 -2.98
N LEU A 152 -11.04 -15.98 -3.43
CA LEU A 152 -10.40 -14.68 -3.63
C LEU A 152 -10.77 -14.02 -4.97
N ASN A 153 -11.68 -14.61 -5.72
CA ASN A 153 -12.24 -14.02 -6.94
C ASN A 153 -11.16 -13.62 -7.98
N ARG A 154 -10.15 -14.49 -8.18
CA ARG A 154 -8.98 -14.31 -9.07
C ARG A 154 -7.98 -13.23 -8.64
N CYS A 155 -8.24 -12.49 -7.57
CA CYS A 155 -7.27 -11.61 -6.95
C CYS A 155 -6.37 -12.42 -6.01
N ALA A 156 -5.18 -12.79 -6.45
CA ALA A 156 -4.23 -13.45 -5.56
C ALA A 156 -3.76 -12.47 -4.46
N VAL A 157 -3.47 -13.02 -3.29
CA VAL A 157 -2.89 -12.27 -2.17
C VAL A 157 -1.49 -12.79 -1.92
N VAL A 158 -0.51 -11.92 -2.11
CA VAL A 158 0.91 -12.27 -2.00
C VAL A 158 1.52 -11.61 -0.78
N THR A 159 2.24 -12.39 0.03
CA THR A 159 3.01 -11.90 1.17
C THR A 159 4.50 -11.96 0.84
N VAL A 160 5.19 -10.84 1.04
CA VAL A 160 6.63 -10.71 0.77
C VAL A 160 7.36 -10.26 2.02
N ALA A 161 8.40 -10.99 2.41
CA ALA A 161 9.35 -10.56 3.43
C ALA A 161 10.32 -9.55 2.82
N VAL A 162 10.47 -8.41 3.48
CA VAL A 162 11.30 -7.27 3.05
C VAL A 162 12.14 -6.76 4.22
N PRO A 163 13.30 -6.10 4.01
CA PRO A 163 14.03 -5.49 5.11
C PRO A 163 13.12 -4.56 5.92
N LYS A 164 13.18 -4.64 7.25
CA LYS A 164 12.21 -4.02 8.18
C LYS A 164 11.91 -2.56 7.88
N ARG A 165 12.90 -1.76 7.46
CA ARG A 165 12.73 -0.33 7.12
C ARG A 165 11.74 -0.06 5.97
N TYR A 166 11.44 -1.07 5.15
CA TYR A 166 10.54 -0.92 3.98
C TYR A 166 9.08 -1.34 4.24
N TRP A 167 8.70 -1.66 5.48
CA TRP A 167 7.35 -2.11 5.83
C TRP A 167 6.24 -1.15 5.38
N ASN A 168 6.49 0.17 5.44
CA ASN A 168 5.53 1.21 5.00
C ASN A 168 5.84 1.77 3.61
N VAL A 169 6.81 1.22 2.91
CA VAL A 169 7.23 1.69 1.58
C VAL A 169 6.77 0.75 0.48
N VAL A 170 7.00 -0.55 0.67
CA VAL A 170 6.65 -1.56 -0.33
C VAL A 170 5.14 -1.72 -0.45
N ARG A 171 4.62 -1.56 -1.69
CA ARG A 171 3.21 -1.73 -2.03
C ARG A 171 2.98 -2.53 -3.31
N GLY A 172 4.03 -2.97 -3.95
CA GLY A 172 3.95 -3.81 -5.13
C GLY A 172 5.16 -4.70 -5.28
N ILE A 173 5.06 -5.65 -6.20
CA ILE A 173 6.18 -6.44 -6.68
C ILE A 173 6.19 -6.42 -8.21
N ARG A 174 7.38 -6.49 -8.78
CA ARG A 174 7.51 -6.60 -10.23
C ARG A 174 7.03 -7.97 -10.69
N ARG A 175 6.35 -7.99 -11.83
CA ARG A 175 5.91 -9.23 -12.48
C ARG A 175 7.10 -10.16 -12.75
N PRO A 176 7.00 -11.46 -12.42
CA PRO A 176 8.03 -12.45 -12.78
C PRO A 176 8.31 -12.46 -14.27
N GLY A 177 9.57 -12.67 -14.65
CA GLY A 177 9.99 -12.71 -16.06
C GLY A 177 10.17 -11.34 -16.74
N THR A 178 9.88 -10.24 -16.08
CA THR A 178 10.17 -8.90 -16.62
C THR A 178 11.66 -8.61 -16.47
N ARG A 179 12.38 -8.34 -17.57
CA ARG A 179 13.78 -7.88 -17.53
C ARG A 179 13.86 -6.58 -16.74
N PHE A 180 14.85 -6.51 -15.88
CA PHE A 180 15.15 -5.36 -15.06
C PHE A 180 16.21 -4.52 -15.78
N GLU A 181 15.82 -3.35 -16.24
CA GLU A 181 16.75 -2.25 -16.46
C GLU A 181 16.71 -1.40 -15.20
N LEU A 182 17.83 -1.34 -14.46
CA LEU A 182 18.02 -0.34 -13.43
C LEU A 182 17.89 1.03 -14.11
N PRO A 183 17.00 1.94 -13.68
CA PRO A 183 17.20 3.33 -14.05
C PRO A 183 18.59 3.72 -13.53
N GLU A 184 19.40 4.28 -14.44
CA GLU A 184 20.72 4.79 -14.09
C GLU A 184 20.62 5.67 -12.85
N ARG A 185 21.61 5.55 -11.95
CA ARG A 185 21.71 6.35 -10.73
C ARG A 185 21.98 7.79 -11.10
N ASN A 186 20.98 8.50 -11.56
CA ASN A 186 21.10 9.94 -11.78
C ASN A 186 20.08 10.68 -10.91
N SER A 187 20.66 11.56 -10.09
CA SER A 187 20.05 12.58 -9.26
C SER A 187 19.40 12.15 -7.95
N VAL A 188 20.23 11.74 -7.00
CA VAL A 188 20.01 12.23 -5.64
C VAL A 188 20.25 13.73 -5.69
N MET A 189 19.20 14.53 -5.61
CA MET A 189 19.34 15.97 -5.36
C MET A 189 20.10 16.16 -4.06
N SER A 190 21.34 16.64 -4.16
CA SER A 190 22.12 17.10 -3.02
C SER A 190 21.37 18.23 -2.32
N PRO A 191 21.25 18.24 -0.98
CA PRO A 191 20.69 19.38 -0.27
C PRO A 191 21.61 20.59 -0.50
N GLY A 192 21.02 21.67 -1.02
CA GLY A 192 21.72 22.91 -1.32
C GLY A 192 22.56 23.39 -0.13
N ARG A 193 23.86 23.57 -0.37
CA ARG A 193 24.76 24.33 0.53
C ARG A 193 24.18 25.73 0.65
N LYS A 194 23.77 26.13 1.85
CA LYS A 194 23.56 27.52 2.20
C LYS A 194 24.93 28.20 2.12
N GLY A 195 25.08 29.10 1.15
CA GLY A 195 26.22 30.00 1.08
C GLY A 195 26.21 30.95 2.29
N ALA A 196 27.31 30.98 3.00
CA ALA A 196 27.63 32.07 3.90
C ALA A 196 28.18 33.20 3.05
N GLY A 197 27.69 34.41 3.31
CA GLY A 197 28.11 35.68 2.81
C GLY A 197 27.36 36.77 3.53
#